data_73ea06fc4a931b8b1f0987bd5a23f557
#
_entry.id   73ea06fc4a931b8b1f0987bd5a23f557
#
_cell.length_a   1.000
_cell.length_b   1.000
_cell.length_c   1.000
_cell.angle_alpha   90.00
_cell.angle_beta   90.00
_cell.angle_gamma   90.00
#
_symmetry.space_group_name_H-M   'P 1'
#
loop_
_entity.id
_entity.type
_entity.pdbx_description
1 polymer ?
#
loop_
_entity_poly.entity_id
_entity_poly.type
_entity_poly.pdbx_seq_one_letter_code
_entity_poly.pdbx_strand_id
1 'polypeptide(L)'
;LEDGTEIFGENSMVTDFENWYYETYGQKVKVEYSCFGTNEDLYNMLTLGDKYDLVCPSDYMIMKLMAEEKVVPFSDSFYDTSIEENYYAKGVSPYIRQTFDENEINGESWSKYAAGYMWGVTGILYNPEEITEEEAGTWNILDNPKFARQVTIKDNVRDSYFAALGILKQDELTSEEFTNADTYHDDLLRVMNDVSPETIQEVQDLLQDMKDNVYSFETDSGK
;
A
#
# COMPACT_ATOMS: atom_id res chain seq x y z
N LEU A 1 0.36 2.55 18.64
CA LEU A 1 0.80 1.80 17.44
C LEU A 1 1.34 0.44 17.89
N GLU A 2 1.37 -0.53 17.01
CA GLU A 2 1.80 -1.91 17.31
C GLU A 2 3.27 -2.00 17.73
N ASP A 3 4.09 -1.06 17.29
CA ASP A 3 5.49 -0.91 17.69
C ASP A 3 5.69 -0.26 19.07
N GLY A 4 4.60 0.00 19.82
CA GLY A 4 4.63 0.68 21.10
C GLY A 4 4.72 2.20 21.02
N THR A 5 4.67 2.79 19.84
CA THR A 5 4.62 4.24 19.68
C THR A 5 3.30 4.78 20.19
N GLU A 6 3.34 5.75 21.09
CA GLU A 6 2.14 6.43 21.56
C GLU A 6 1.62 7.37 20.47
N ILE A 7 0.33 7.23 20.14
CA ILE A 7 -0.36 8.19 19.26
C ILE A 7 -0.75 9.44 20.07
N PHE A 8 -1.07 9.23 21.33
CA PHE A 8 -1.46 10.28 22.28
C PHE A 8 -0.51 10.26 23.47
N GLY A 9 -0.25 11.42 24.03
CA GLY A 9 0.63 11.59 25.19
C GLY A 9 1.57 12.77 24.99
N GLU A 10 2.36 13.07 26.01
CA GLU A 10 3.20 14.28 26.08
C GLU A 10 4.26 14.36 24.95
N ASN A 11 4.69 13.19 24.43
CA ASN A 11 5.72 13.10 23.40
C ASN A 11 5.19 12.49 22.09
N SER A 12 3.89 12.55 21.84
CA SER A 12 3.31 12.02 20.62
C SER A 12 3.39 13.04 19.47
N MET A 13 3.42 12.54 18.25
CA MET A 13 3.39 13.37 17.03
C MET A 13 2.15 14.28 16.99
N VAL A 14 1.01 13.81 17.51
CA VAL A 14 -0.22 14.60 17.62
C VAL A 14 -0.03 15.77 18.58
N THR A 15 0.53 15.53 19.76
CA THR A 15 0.81 16.59 20.73
C THR A 15 1.81 17.60 20.21
N ASP A 16 2.88 17.13 19.55
CA ASP A 16 3.88 18.00 18.93
C ASP A 16 3.25 18.89 17.85
N PHE A 17 2.38 18.33 17.02
CA PHE A 17 1.67 19.09 15.99
C PHE A 17 0.72 20.13 16.61
N GLU A 18 -0.05 19.78 17.63
CA GLU A 18 -0.98 20.70 18.32
C GLU A 18 -0.24 21.87 18.96
N ASN A 19 0.91 21.60 19.60
CA ASN A 19 1.78 22.61 20.19
C ASN A 19 2.40 23.51 19.13
N TRP A 20 3.01 22.93 18.09
CA TRP A 20 3.58 23.66 16.97
C TRP A 20 2.56 24.58 16.30
N TYR A 21 1.34 24.08 16.06
CA TYR A 21 0.29 24.86 15.43
C TYR A 21 -0.12 26.06 16.31
N TYR A 22 -0.22 25.84 17.63
CA TYR A 22 -0.51 26.93 18.56
C TYR A 22 0.62 27.96 18.64
N GLU A 23 1.86 27.54 18.66
CA GLU A 23 3.02 28.43 18.70
C GLU A 23 3.15 29.26 17.42
N THR A 24 2.84 28.65 16.26
CA THR A 24 2.97 29.29 14.95
C THR A 24 1.82 30.26 14.66
N TYR A 25 0.60 29.84 14.94
CA TYR A 25 -0.60 30.57 14.50
C TYR A 25 -1.40 31.20 15.64
N GLY A 26 -1.08 30.94 16.90
CA GLY A 26 -1.81 31.41 18.07
C GLY A 26 -3.22 30.79 18.20
N GLN A 27 -3.52 29.75 17.45
CA GLN A 27 -4.80 29.06 17.43
C GLN A 27 -4.66 27.64 17.95
N LYS A 28 -5.60 27.21 18.77
CA LYS A 28 -5.63 25.82 19.25
C LYS A 28 -6.29 24.93 18.20
N VAL A 29 -5.65 23.83 17.89
CA VAL A 29 -6.20 22.71 17.12
C VAL A 29 -6.26 21.50 18.03
N LYS A 30 -7.23 20.62 17.81
CA LYS A 30 -7.29 19.31 18.43
C LYS A 30 -7.39 18.26 17.32
N VAL A 31 -6.46 17.31 17.35
CA VAL A 31 -6.46 16.18 16.41
C VAL A 31 -7.22 15.02 17.03
N GLU A 32 -8.30 14.61 16.40
CA GLU A 32 -9.03 13.39 16.75
C GLU A 32 -8.58 12.28 15.81
N TYR A 33 -7.64 11.46 16.28
CA TYR A 33 -7.03 10.41 15.50
C TYR A 33 -7.77 9.08 15.70
N SER A 34 -8.10 8.39 14.61
CA SER A 34 -8.67 7.05 14.66
C SER A 34 -8.02 6.14 13.62
N CYS A 35 -7.92 4.87 13.94
CA CYS A 35 -7.39 3.84 13.03
C CYS A 35 -8.53 3.03 12.42
N PHE A 36 -8.28 2.46 11.26
CA PHE A 36 -9.14 1.48 10.61
C PHE A 36 -8.35 0.18 10.38
N GLY A 37 -9.03 -0.96 10.31
CA GLY A 37 -8.39 -2.26 10.15
C GLY A 37 -7.87 -2.48 8.74
N THR A 38 -8.74 -2.30 7.74
CA THR A 38 -8.42 -2.46 6.31
C THR A 38 -8.87 -1.23 5.52
N ASN A 39 -8.36 -1.06 4.30
CA ASN A 39 -8.84 0.00 3.40
C ASN A 39 -10.33 -0.15 3.09
N GLU A 40 -10.82 -1.38 3.03
CA GLU A 40 -12.22 -1.72 2.82
C GLU A 40 -13.09 -1.30 4.02
N ASP A 41 -12.57 -1.43 5.25
CA ASP A 41 -13.24 -0.92 6.45
C ASP A 41 -13.40 0.60 6.40
N LEU A 42 -12.34 1.33 6.05
CA LEU A 42 -12.41 2.77 5.84
C LEU A 42 -13.46 3.13 4.78
N TYR A 43 -13.45 2.42 3.64
CA TYR A 43 -14.43 2.66 2.58
C TYR A 43 -15.88 2.43 3.06
N ASN A 44 -16.10 1.38 3.84
CA ASN A 44 -17.40 1.09 4.43
C ASN A 44 -17.82 2.19 5.42
N MET A 45 -16.93 2.65 6.30
CA MET A 45 -17.19 3.75 7.23
C MET A 45 -17.61 5.03 6.49
N LEU A 46 -16.86 5.41 5.45
CA LEU A 46 -17.20 6.56 4.60
C LEU A 46 -18.55 6.39 3.89
N THR A 47 -18.85 5.18 3.45
CA THR A 47 -20.13 4.86 2.78
C THR A 47 -21.32 4.90 3.74
N LEU A 48 -21.10 4.54 5.01
CA LEU A 48 -22.10 4.63 6.07
C LEU A 48 -22.32 6.06 6.57
N GLY A 49 -21.49 7.01 6.15
CA GLY A 49 -21.68 8.44 6.39
C GLY A 49 -20.70 9.05 7.38
N ASP A 50 -19.68 8.33 7.80
CA ASP A 50 -18.59 8.87 8.59
C ASP A 50 -17.84 9.94 7.78
N LYS A 51 -17.37 10.98 8.47
CA LYS A 51 -16.67 12.11 7.85
C LYS A 51 -15.35 12.35 8.55
N TYR A 52 -14.32 12.53 7.73
CA TYR A 52 -12.97 12.83 8.17
C TYR A 52 -12.43 14.02 7.41
N ASP A 53 -11.62 14.85 8.06
CA ASP A 53 -10.91 15.95 7.39
C ASP A 53 -9.75 15.42 6.56
N LEU A 54 -9.09 14.34 7.04
CA LEU A 54 -8.00 13.63 6.36
C LEU A 54 -8.19 12.12 6.51
N VAL A 55 -7.84 11.39 5.46
CA VAL A 55 -7.75 9.91 5.48
C VAL A 55 -6.41 9.48 4.90
N CYS A 56 -5.83 8.39 5.42
CA CYS A 56 -4.54 7.89 4.96
C CYS A 56 -4.63 6.39 4.59
N PRO A 57 -5.36 6.05 3.54
CA PRO A 57 -5.40 4.68 3.00
C PRO A 57 -4.26 4.42 2.01
N SER A 58 -4.20 3.20 1.49
CA SER A 58 -3.34 2.87 0.35
C SER A 58 -3.81 3.58 -0.94
N ASP A 59 -2.90 3.73 -1.88
CA ASP A 59 -3.08 4.42 -3.16
C ASP A 59 -4.31 3.96 -3.94
N TYR A 60 -4.54 2.65 -4.06
CA TYR A 60 -5.69 2.11 -4.78
C TYR A 60 -7.04 2.55 -4.19
N MET A 61 -7.09 2.73 -2.87
CA MET A 61 -8.30 3.24 -2.23
C MET A 61 -8.47 4.74 -2.50
N ILE A 62 -7.37 5.49 -2.55
CA ILE A 62 -7.41 6.91 -2.97
C ILE A 62 -7.93 7.01 -4.40
N MET A 63 -7.43 6.18 -5.33
CA MET A 63 -7.92 6.14 -6.71
C MET A 63 -9.44 5.86 -6.78
N LYS A 64 -9.91 4.91 -5.97
CA LYS A 64 -11.34 4.61 -5.87
C LYS A 64 -12.14 5.79 -5.34
N LEU A 65 -11.66 6.45 -4.29
CA LEU A 65 -12.33 7.63 -3.73
C LEU A 65 -12.33 8.83 -4.69
N MET A 66 -11.26 9.01 -5.49
CA MET A 66 -11.20 10.01 -6.56
C MET A 66 -12.20 9.67 -7.67
N ALA A 67 -12.25 8.43 -8.13
CA ALA A 67 -13.18 7.98 -9.17
C ALA A 67 -14.65 8.18 -8.77
N GLU A 68 -14.95 8.08 -7.49
CA GLU A 68 -16.30 8.26 -6.91
C GLU A 68 -16.55 9.70 -6.41
N GLU A 69 -15.63 10.63 -6.65
CA GLU A 69 -15.72 12.03 -6.22
C GLU A 69 -15.94 12.21 -4.70
N LYS A 70 -15.34 11.32 -3.90
CA LYS A 70 -15.46 11.30 -2.43
C LYS A 70 -14.35 12.04 -1.70
N VAL A 71 -13.40 12.61 -2.43
CA VAL A 71 -12.29 13.43 -1.92
C VAL A 71 -12.35 14.82 -2.53
N VAL A 72 -11.82 15.79 -1.80
CA VAL A 72 -11.74 17.18 -2.24
C VAL A 72 -10.30 17.53 -2.62
N PRO A 73 -10.08 18.42 -3.61
CA PRO A 73 -8.74 18.81 -3.99
C PRO A 73 -8.05 19.62 -2.89
N PHE A 74 -6.73 19.51 -2.83
CA PHE A 74 -5.91 20.44 -2.06
C PHE A 74 -6.05 21.88 -2.55
N SER A 75 -5.73 22.83 -1.69
CA SER A 75 -5.63 24.23 -2.10
C SER A 75 -4.48 24.43 -3.10
N ASP A 76 -4.61 25.43 -3.97
CA ASP A 76 -3.57 25.77 -4.96
C ASP A 76 -2.20 26.07 -4.30
N SER A 77 -2.21 26.51 -3.04
CA SER A 77 -1.00 26.78 -2.26
C SER A 77 -0.33 25.55 -1.64
N PHE A 78 -0.95 24.35 -1.70
CA PHE A 78 -0.40 23.17 -1.04
C PHE A 78 1.01 22.80 -1.51
N TYR A 79 1.30 23.00 -2.79
CA TYR A 79 2.61 22.73 -3.37
C TYR A 79 3.48 23.99 -3.57
N ASP A 80 3.09 25.14 -3.03
CA ASP A 80 3.86 26.36 -3.12
C ASP A 80 5.08 26.30 -2.18
N THR A 81 6.27 26.09 -2.74
CA THR A 81 7.53 26.00 -2.01
C THR A 81 8.03 27.34 -1.47
N SER A 82 7.39 28.46 -1.84
CA SER A 82 7.70 29.79 -1.28
C SER A 82 7.10 29.96 0.13
N ILE A 83 6.12 29.15 0.48
CA ILE A 83 5.55 29.11 1.82
C ILE A 83 6.48 28.31 2.73
N GLU A 84 6.95 28.93 3.82
CA GLU A 84 7.96 28.33 4.70
C GLU A 84 7.46 27.02 5.34
N GLU A 85 6.23 26.96 5.71
CA GLU A 85 5.58 25.83 6.40
C GLU A 85 5.16 24.68 5.48
N ASN A 86 5.30 24.81 4.16
CA ASN A 86 5.01 23.74 3.21
C ASN A 86 6.15 22.71 3.18
N TYR A 87 6.37 22.04 4.31
CA TYR A 87 7.42 21.04 4.50
C TYR A 87 7.28 19.86 3.53
N TYR A 88 6.06 19.41 3.26
CA TYR A 88 5.81 18.32 2.30
C TYR A 88 6.28 18.71 0.89
N ALA A 89 5.88 19.87 0.40
CA ALA A 89 6.24 20.33 -0.95
C ALA A 89 7.74 20.45 -1.17
N LYS A 90 8.50 20.74 -0.09
CA LYS A 90 9.96 20.88 -0.11
C LYS A 90 10.70 19.55 0.09
N GLY A 91 10.11 18.63 0.82
CA GLY A 91 10.77 17.41 1.30
C GLY A 91 10.31 16.11 0.65
N VAL A 92 9.24 16.14 -0.14
CA VAL A 92 8.73 14.93 -0.80
C VAL A 92 9.77 14.37 -1.78
N SER A 93 9.91 13.04 -1.81
CA SER A 93 10.76 12.36 -2.79
C SER A 93 10.34 12.75 -4.22
N PRO A 94 11.29 13.13 -5.10
CA PRO A 94 11.00 13.42 -6.51
C PRO A 94 10.28 12.28 -7.21
N TYR A 95 10.62 11.03 -6.90
CA TYR A 95 9.95 9.84 -7.43
C TYR A 95 8.47 9.80 -7.04
N ILE A 96 8.15 9.98 -5.75
CA ILE A 96 6.77 10.01 -5.27
C ILE A 96 6.00 11.17 -5.89
N ARG A 97 6.63 12.34 -5.96
CA ARG A 97 6.02 13.51 -6.58
C ARG A 97 5.67 13.26 -8.04
N GLN A 98 6.63 12.73 -8.81
CA GLN A 98 6.43 12.40 -10.22
C GLN A 98 5.32 11.37 -10.40
N THR A 99 5.32 10.29 -9.61
CA THR A 99 4.27 9.25 -9.67
C THR A 99 2.88 9.85 -9.48
N PHE A 100 2.74 10.77 -8.52
CA PHE A 100 1.44 11.39 -8.23
C PHE A 100 1.04 12.45 -9.27
N ASP A 101 1.99 13.09 -9.93
CA ASP A 101 1.72 14.07 -11.00
C ASP A 101 1.35 13.41 -12.33
N GLU A 102 1.97 12.28 -12.67
CA GLU A 102 1.81 11.60 -13.95
C GLU A 102 0.59 10.65 -14.00
N ASN A 103 0.07 10.23 -12.85
CA ASN A 103 -1.09 9.35 -12.80
C ASN A 103 -2.38 10.15 -12.62
N GLU A 104 -3.42 9.77 -13.37
CA GLU A 104 -4.69 10.49 -13.44
C GLU A 104 -5.88 9.56 -13.19
N ILE A 105 -6.94 10.10 -12.60
CA ILE A 105 -8.27 9.53 -12.52
C ILE A 105 -9.26 10.57 -13.01
N ASN A 106 -10.08 10.21 -13.98
CA ASN A 106 -11.09 11.10 -14.59
C ASN A 106 -10.48 12.40 -15.15
N GLY A 107 -9.22 12.38 -15.63
CA GLY A 107 -8.51 13.54 -16.16
C GLY A 107 -7.94 14.49 -15.10
N GLU A 108 -7.90 14.06 -13.85
CA GLU A 108 -7.32 14.80 -12.74
C GLU A 108 -6.13 14.04 -12.15
N SER A 109 -4.98 14.71 -11.94
CA SER A 109 -3.80 14.06 -11.36
C SER A 109 -4.01 13.67 -9.91
N TRP A 110 -3.37 12.59 -9.47
CA TRP A 110 -3.45 12.17 -8.07
C TRP A 110 -2.94 13.25 -7.11
N SER A 111 -1.89 13.96 -7.49
CA SER A 111 -1.30 15.01 -6.66
C SER A 111 -2.26 16.15 -6.33
N LYS A 112 -3.33 16.31 -7.09
CA LYS A 112 -4.37 17.29 -6.78
C LYS A 112 -5.20 16.94 -5.56
N TYR A 113 -5.30 15.64 -5.23
CA TYR A 113 -6.18 15.13 -4.18
C TYR A 113 -5.43 14.38 -3.08
N ALA A 114 -4.20 13.95 -3.35
CA ALA A 114 -3.44 13.12 -2.43
C ALA A 114 -1.97 13.51 -2.37
N ALA A 115 -1.38 13.29 -1.21
CA ALA A 115 0.05 13.46 -0.94
C ALA A 115 0.61 12.13 -0.45
N GLY A 116 1.66 11.61 -1.10
CA GLY A 116 2.26 10.34 -0.72
C GLY A 116 2.94 10.45 0.65
N TYR A 117 2.53 9.61 1.60
CA TYR A 117 3.05 9.59 2.95
C TYR A 117 4.19 8.59 3.13
N MET A 118 3.92 7.33 2.81
CA MET A 118 4.88 6.23 2.89
C MET A 118 4.72 5.30 1.70
N TRP A 119 5.78 4.61 1.36
CA TRP A 119 5.76 3.51 0.42
C TRP A 119 6.53 2.33 1.00
N GLY A 120 6.24 1.14 0.54
CA GLY A 120 6.92 -0.07 0.96
C GLY A 120 7.04 -1.06 -0.18
N VAL A 121 7.76 -2.12 0.07
CA VAL A 121 7.88 -3.27 -0.83
C VAL A 121 7.30 -4.50 -0.16
N THR A 122 6.63 -5.34 -0.94
CA THR A 122 6.22 -6.67 -0.50
C THR A 122 7.32 -7.67 -0.89
N GLY A 123 7.69 -8.51 0.05
CA GLY A 123 8.76 -9.48 -0.16
C GLY A 123 8.63 -10.68 0.79
N ILE A 124 9.53 -11.61 0.68
CA ILE A 124 9.61 -12.80 1.51
C ILE A 124 10.59 -12.53 2.64
N LEU A 125 10.12 -12.65 3.89
CA LEU A 125 10.95 -12.68 5.08
C LEU A 125 11.18 -14.14 5.47
N TYR A 126 12.43 -14.55 5.64
CA TYR A 126 12.76 -15.94 5.95
C TYR A 126 13.87 -16.06 7.01
N ASN A 127 13.93 -17.21 7.67
CA ASN A 127 15.02 -17.55 8.59
C ASN A 127 16.18 -18.19 7.80
N PRO A 128 17.35 -17.53 7.67
CA PRO A 128 18.47 -18.04 6.89
C PRO A 128 19.15 -19.30 7.50
N GLU A 129 18.81 -19.67 8.75
CA GLU A 129 19.27 -20.90 9.35
C GLU A 129 18.48 -22.14 8.88
N GLU A 130 17.25 -21.92 8.35
CA GLU A 130 16.31 -22.97 7.95
C GLU A 130 16.09 -23.02 6.43
N ILE A 131 16.19 -21.88 5.77
CA ILE A 131 15.81 -21.68 4.37
C ILE A 131 16.96 -20.98 3.65
N THR A 132 17.33 -21.48 2.48
CA THR A 132 18.36 -20.87 1.64
C THR A 132 17.81 -19.65 0.87
N GLU A 133 18.70 -18.74 0.47
CA GLU A 133 18.36 -17.59 -0.36
C GLU A 133 17.73 -18.03 -1.70
N GLU A 134 18.20 -19.14 -2.28
CA GLU A 134 17.63 -19.69 -3.52
C GLU A 134 16.19 -20.15 -3.32
N GLU A 135 15.89 -20.83 -2.21
CA GLU A 135 14.51 -21.26 -1.88
C GLU A 135 13.59 -20.08 -1.59
N ALA A 136 14.09 -19.03 -0.95
CA ALA A 136 13.34 -17.82 -0.64
C ALA A 136 13.24 -16.84 -1.83
N GLY A 137 14.01 -17.05 -2.89
CA GLY A 137 14.12 -16.16 -4.04
C GLY A 137 12.89 -16.14 -4.96
N THR A 138 11.88 -16.94 -4.66
CA THR A 138 10.64 -17.02 -5.47
C THR A 138 9.41 -17.11 -4.58
N TRP A 139 8.27 -16.61 -5.10
CA TRP A 139 6.98 -16.74 -4.44
C TRP A 139 6.51 -18.20 -4.28
N ASN A 140 7.05 -19.14 -5.05
CA ASN A 140 6.73 -20.56 -4.96
C ASN A 140 7.01 -21.18 -3.58
N ILE A 141 7.82 -20.52 -2.75
CA ILE A 141 8.04 -20.97 -1.36
C ILE A 141 6.73 -21.03 -0.58
N LEU A 142 5.76 -20.18 -0.90
CA LEU A 142 4.47 -20.12 -0.22
C LEU A 142 3.61 -21.36 -0.49
N ASP A 143 3.79 -22.01 -1.65
CA ASP A 143 3.06 -23.24 -2.02
C ASP A 143 3.92 -24.50 -1.97
N ASN A 144 5.17 -24.39 -1.51
CA ASN A 144 6.10 -25.52 -1.46
C ASN A 144 5.74 -26.47 -0.31
N PRO A 145 5.41 -27.76 -0.59
CA PRO A 145 5.06 -28.73 0.46
C PRO A 145 6.17 -28.98 1.49
N LYS A 146 7.44 -28.68 1.15
CA LYS A 146 8.57 -28.76 2.10
C LYS A 146 8.34 -27.85 3.32
N PHE A 147 7.66 -26.74 3.13
CA PHE A 147 7.41 -25.73 4.15
C PHE A 147 5.95 -25.73 4.63
N ALA A 148 5.24 -26.82 4.38
CA ALA A 148 3.83 -26.93 4.76
C ALA A 148 3.64 -26.60 6.24
N ARG A 149 2.67 -25.70 6.53
CA ARG A 149 2.35 -25.20 7.87
C ARG A 149 3.47 -24.43 8.56
N GLN A 150 4.45 -23.92 7.80
CA GLN A 150 5.57 -23.13 8.29
C GLN A 150 5.65 -21.74 7.65
N VAL A 151 4.80 -21.45 6.66
CA VAL A 151 4.73 -20.15 5.98
C VAL A 151 3.44 -19.44 6.33
N THR A 152 3.48 -18.13 6.35
CA THR A 152 2.32 -17.26 6.47
C THR A 152 2.20 -16.40 5.21
N ILE A 153 0.99 -16.04 4.86
CA ILE A 153 0.71 -15.10 3.77
C ILE A 153 -0.14 -13.95 4.33
N LYS A 154 0.03 -12.77 3.78
CA LYS A 154 -0.71 -11.60 4.22
C LYS A 154 -2.21 -11.74 3.89
N ASP A 155 -3.08 -11.54 4.88
CA ASP A 155 -4.53 -11.51 4.72
C ASP A 155 -4.98 -10.15 4.17
N ASN A 156 -4.63 -9.92 2.92
CA ASN A 156 -5.01 -8.74 2.16
C ASN A 156 -5.25 -9.15 0.72
N VAL A 157 -6.40 -8.82 0.18
CA VAL A 157 -6.83 -9.23 -1.17
C VAL A 157 -5.77 -8.91 -2.23
N ARG A 158 -5.19 -7.71 -2.20
CA ARG A 158 -4.21 -7.31 -3.21
C ARG A 158 -2.87 -8.00 -3.04
N ASP A 159 -2.36 -8.06 -1.81
CA ASP A 159 -1.05 -8.66 -1.54
C ASP A 159 -1.07 -10.17 -1.81
N SER A 160 -2.13 -10.87 -1.38
CA SER A 160 -2.32 -12.30 -1.67
C SER A 160 -2.50 -12.56 -3.16
N TYR A 161 -3.30 -11.72 -3.84
CA TYR A 161 -3.49 -11.80 -5.29
C TYR A 161 -2.16 -11.64 -6.02
N PHE A 162 -1.39 -10.61 -5.67
CA PHE A 162 -0.08 -10.35 -6.27
C PHE A 162 0.89 -11.52 -6.09
N ALA A 163 0.99 -12.09 -4.87
CA ALA A 163 1.85 -13.22 -4.61
C ALA A 163 1.43 -14.47 -5.40
N ALA A 164 0.13 -14.79 -5.42
CA ALA A 164 -0.39 -15.92 -6.17
C ALA A 164 -0.24 -15.73 -7.69
N LEU A 165 -0.47 -14.52 -8.20
CA LEU A 165 -0.24 -14.20 -9.62
C LEU A 165 1.24 -14.36 -9.98
N GLY A 166 2.15 -13.92 -9.09
CA GLY A 166 3.58 -14.12 -9.27
C GLY A 166 3.98 -15.59 -9.36
N ILE A 167 3.33 -16.48 -8.58
CA ILE A 167 3.51 -17.92 -8.67
C ILE A 167 3.01 -18.46 -10.03
N LEU A 168 1.78 -18.10 -10.41
CA LEU A 168 1.17 -18.56 -11.67
C LEU A 168 1.94 -18.11 -12.92
N LYS A 169 2.54 -16.94 -12.88
CA LYS A 169 3.24 -16.34 -14.02
C LYS A 169 4.77 -16.46 -13.90
N GLN A 170 5.30 -17.21 -12.92
CA GLN A 170 6.73 -17.27 -12.66
C GLN A 170 7.54 -17.66 -13.91
N ASP A 171 7.15 -18.70 -14.64
CA ASP A 171 7.87 -19.16 -15.80
C ASP A 171 7.93 -18.10 -16.92
N GLU A 172 6.84 -17.35 -17.12
CA GLU A 172 6.79 -16.21 -18.03
C GLU A 172 7.71 -15.10 -17.55
N LEU A 173 7.54 -14.65 -16.30
CA LEU A 173 8.23 -13.50 -15.71
C LEU A 173 9.75 -13.70 -15.59
N THR A 174 10.22 -14.96 -15.44
CA THR A 174 11.65 -15.27 -15.30
C THR A 174 12.30 -15.72 -16.60
N SER A 175 11.56 -15.83 -17.71
CA SER A 175 12.11 -16.20 -19.01
C SER A 175 13.08 -15.15 -19.53
N GLU A 176 14.13 -15.61 -20.27
CA GLU A 176 15.08 -14.69 -20.91
C GLU A 176 14.39 -13.78 -21.96
N GLU A 177 13.38 -14.29 -22.64
CA GLU A 177 12.61 -13.52 -23.60
C GLU A 177 11.89 -12.34 -22.92
N PHE A 178 11.24 -12.59 -21.78
CA PHE A 178 10.52 -11.56 -21.01
C PHE A 178 11.47 -10.55 -20.38
N THR A 179 12.52 -11.03 -19.69
CA THR A 179 13.43 -10.17 -18.93
C THR A 179 14.35 -9.30 -19.79
N ASN A 180 14.63 -9.70 -21.02
CA ASN A 180 15.46 -8.95 -21.97
C ASN A 180 14.65 -8.15 -23.00
N ALA A 181 13.32 -8.15 -22.93
CA ALA A 181 12.48 -7.39 -23.85
C ALA A 181 12.63 -5.87 -23.62
N ASP A 182 12.69 -5.10 -24.70
CA ASP A 182 12.68 -3.63 -24.60
C ASP A 182 11.42 -3.10 -23.91
N THR A 183 10.33 -3.87 -23.92
CA THR A 183 9.04 -3.59 -23.30
C THR A 183 8.90 -4.17 -21.90
N TYR A 184 9.98 -4.71 -21.30
CA TYR A 184 9.96 -5.43 -20.02
C TYR A 184 9.11 -4.72 -18.94
N HIS A 185 9.30 -3.42 -18.77
CA HIS A 185 8.60 -2.68 -17.73
C HIS A 185 7.09 -2.62 -17.96
N ASP A 186 6.68 -2.33 -19.20
CA ASP A 186 5.25 -2.26 -19.56
C ASP A 186 4.59 -3.64 -19.53
N ASP A 187 5.32 -4.67 -19.99
CA ASP A 187 4.85 -6.05 -19.94
C ASP A 187 4.71 -6.56 -18.50
N LEU A 188 5.66 -6.23 -17.64
CA LEU A 188 5.58 -6.57 -16.21
C LEU A 188 4.35 -5.94 -15.55
N LEU A 189 4.11 -4.66 -15.79
CA LEU A 189 2.91 -3.98 -15.30
C LEU A 189 1.64 -4.63 -15.85
N ARG A 190 1.60 -4.96 -17.13
CA ARG A 190 0.45 -5.61 -17.75
C ARG A 190 0.16 -6.97 -17.15
N VAL A 191 1.18 -7.81 -16.99
CA VAL A 191 1.04 -9.16 -16.42
C VAL A 191 0.64 -9.11 -14.96
N MET A 192 1.30 -8.28 -14.15
CA MET A 192 1.06 -8.21 -12.70
C MET A 192 -0.19 -7.42 -12.29
N ASN A 193 -0.83 -6.73 -13.22
CA ASN A 193 -2.13 -6.08 -13.02
C ASN A 193 -3.27 -6.77 -13.79
N ASP A 194 -3.05 -7.98 -14.29
CA ASP A 194 -4.11 -8.73 -14.97
C ASP A 194 -5.20 -9.14 -13.96
N VAL A 195 -6.40 -8.65 -14.20
CA VAL A 195 -7.62 -8.92 -13.44
C VAL A 195 -8.73 -9.47 -14.35
N SER A 196 -8.34 -10.15 -15.43
CA SER A 196 -9.30 -10.85 -16.29
C SER A 196 -10.04 -11.92 -15.50
N PRO A 197 -11.29 -12.23 -15.87
CA PRO A 197 -12.06 -13.27 -15.18
C PRO A 197 -11.34 -14.62 -15.09
N GLU A 198 -10.59 -14.97 -16.12
CA GLU A 198 -9.80 -16.20 -16.19
C GLU A 198 -8.69 -16.18 -15.17
N THR A 199 -7.89 -15.11 -15.14
CA THR A 199 -6.77 -14.98 -14.19
C THR A 199 -7.27 -14.87 -12.74
N ILE A 200 -8.37 -14.16 -12.49
CA ILE A 200 -8.99 -14.12 -11.16
C ILE A 200 -9.38 -15.53 -10.70
N GLN A 201 -9.94 -16.36 -11.56
CA GLN A 201 -10.31 -17.72 -11.21
C GLN A 201 -9.08 -18.59 -10.91
N GLU A 202 -8.03 -18.51 -11.74
CA GLU A 202 -6.77 -19.23 -11.52
C GLU A 202 -6.12 -18.84 -10.19
N VAL A 203 -6.07 -17.54 -9.88
CA VAL A 203 -5.53 -17.04 -8.60
C VAL A 203 -6.38 -17.51 -7.42
N GLN A 204 -7.71 -17.49 -7.55
CA GLN A 204 -8.61 -17.97 -6.51
C GLN A 204 -8.40 -19.46 -6.23
N ASP A 205 -8.29 -20.27 -7.27
CA ASP A 205 -8.07 -21.71 -7.16
C ASP A 205 -6.73 -21.99 -6.47
N LEU A 206 -5.65 -21.31 -6.88
CA LEU A 206 -4.34 -21.43 -6.24
C LEU A 206 -4.37 -21.02 -4.76
N LEU A 207 -4.98 -19.88 -4.42
CA LEU A 207 -5.09 -19.44 -3.03
C LEU A 207 -5.92 -20.39 -2.17
N GLN A 208 -6.92 -21.06 -2.75
CA GLN A 208 -7.67 -22.10 -2.04
C GLN A 208 -6.82 -23.35 -1.78
N ASP A 209 -6.02 -23.78 -2.76
CA ASP A 209 -5.09 -24.89 -2.59
C ASP A 209 -3.98 -24.57 -1.58
N MET A 210 -3.44 -23.35 -1.64
CA MET A 210 -2.43 -22.89 -0.69
C MET A 210 -2.91 -22.82 0.76
N LYS A 211 -4.23 -22.69 0.99
CA LYS A 211 -4.81 -22.64 2.32
C LYS A 211 -4.44 -23.84 3.19
N ASP A 212 -4.28 -25.01 2.59
CA ASP A 212 -3.89 -26.23 3.30
C ASP A 212 -2.36 -26.28 3.57
N ASN A 213 -1.59 -25.57 2.77
CA ASN A 213 -0.14 -25.49 2.87
C ASN A 213 0.35 -24.40 3.84
N VAL A 214 -0.27 -23.23 3.85
CA VAL A 214 0.15 -22.14 4.74
C VAL A 214 -0.24 -22.40 6.20
N TYR A 215 0.51 -21.82 7.13
CA TYR A 215 0.18 -21.86 8.55
C TYR A 215 -1.02 -20.98 8.87
N SER A 216 -1.01 -19.75 8.38
CA SER A 216 -2.11 -18.78 8.55
C SER A 216 -2.05 -17.67 7.51
N PHE A 217 -3.20 -17.00 7.37
CA PHE A 217 -3.30 -15.68 6.73
C PHE A 217 -3.27 -14.63 7.83
N GLU A 218 -2.39 -13.65 7.72
CA GLU A 218 -2.14 -12.65 8.77
C GLU A 218 -2.43 -11.24 8.26
N THR A 219 -3.27 -10.51 9.00
CA THR A 219 -3.59 -9.10 8.68
C THR A 219 -2.45 -8.16 9.03
N ASP A 220 -1.56 -8.62 9.91
CA ASP A 220 -0.48 -7.82 10.48
C ASP A 220 0.87 -8.50 10.24
N SER A 221 1.80 -7.77 9.65
CA SER A 221 3.16 -8.24 9.36
C SER A 221 4.06 -8.35 10.60
N GLY A 222 3.56 -8.01 11.77
CA GLY A 222 4.33 -8.01 13.02
C GLY A 222 4.13 -9.24 13.91
N LYS A 223 3.38 -10.24 13.48
CA LYS A 223 3.11 -11.47 14.26
C LYS A 223 3.97 -12.63 13.86
#